data_0a22d9e69b4dfd28f4a34841c4f11e40
#
_entry.id   0a22d9e69b4dfd28f4a34841c4f11e40
#
_cell.length_a   1.000
_cell.length_b   1.000
_cell.length_c   1.000
_cell.angle_alpha   90.00
_cell.angle_beta   90.00
_cell.angle_gamma   90.00
#
_symmetry.space_group_name_H-M   'P 1'
#
loop_
_entity.id
_entity.type
_entity.pdbx_description
1 polymer ?
#
loop_
_entity_poly.entity_id
_entity_poly.type
_entity_poly.pdbx_seq_one_letter_code
_entity_poly.pdbx_strand_id
1 'polypeptide(L)'
;MHLLQCLLSTISLASTVTAFVPYSFNLEVKTDGSASNDVVRRFVPWKLLPDDSDNNPGPSSNGVSLTLDLKKFPVRRDNNYKVVLAEEPITPNTAALNQEGLDYSYFATIRVGSQDQQMWMVLDTGGPNTWVFGSDCTTEACQRHETFGEAASKTLKLLPLNWAVGYGTGLVSGVLGTDSLSLAGLDVNMTFGLAKNASTDFESYPVDGILGLGRSANSNFNTPSFMETVAAQRLLKSNIIGFSFSRNEDGARDGAANFGDVDTTRFTGDIVYTNTTGDSNNWRIPLDDASVNGTPCRFANKTAVIDTGTSYAMLPPKDATVLHNLIPGAVTTSQGQNFTLPCNSTAVVQVSFSGLSYNISPKDYVGPAYGSACLSTIVGQALYGDEVWLLGDVFLKNVYSVFDYDNHRIGFANRSVPITSPTAAVATPANPSATDGAGSTLTGSIAVHTGSASIVSRFVHWPFVSALLCMVLV
;
A
#
# COMPACT_ATOMS: atom_id res chain seq x y z
N MET A 1 5.79 -63.13 9.16
CA MET A 1 4.47 -62.52 8.84
C MET A 1 4.12 -61.52 9.94
N HIS A 2 4.56 -60.31 9.84
CA HIS A 2 4.08 -59.18 10.63
C HIS A 2 4.04 -57.95 9.71
N LEU A 3 2.82 -57.60 9.30
CA LEU A 3 2.54 -56.34 8.62
C LEU A 3 2.64 -55.21 9.64
N LEU A 4 3.63 -54.34 9.47
CA LEU A 4 3.73 -53.06 10.17
C LEU A 4 2.89 -52.05 9.39
N GLN A 5 1.69 -51.72 9.91
CA GLN A 5 0.89 -50.60 9.44
C GLN A 5 1.59 -49.30 9.85
N CYS A 6 2.25 -48.65 8.91
CA CYS A 6 2.59 -47.23 9.04
C CYS A 6 1.35 -46.38 8.74
N LEU A 7 0.69 -45.90 9.76
CA LEU A 7 -0.25 -44.79 9.66
C LEU A 7 0.57 -43.50 9.41
N LEU A 8 0.73 -43.15 8.15
CA LEU A 8 1.13 -41.82 7.74
C LEU A 8 -0.10 -40.93 7.81
N SER A 9 -0.25 -40.20 8.92
CA SER A 9 -1.14 -39.06 8.99
C SER A 9 -0.55 -37.97 8.12
N THR A 10 -1.01 -37.85 6.89
CA THR A 10 -0.80 -36.69 6.04
C THR A 10 -1.59 -35.53 6.65
N ILE A 11 -0.91 -34.72 7.45
CA ILE A 11 -1.40 -33.39 7.81
C ILE A 11 -1.32 -32.58 6.52
N SER A 12 -2.45 -32.46 5.85
CA SER A 12 -2.63 -31.50 4.77
C SER A 12 -2.63 -30.12 5.41
N LEU A 13 -1.46 -29.50 5.47
CA LEU A 13 -1.34 -28.05 5.70
C LEU A 13 -1.89 -27.38 4.45
N ALA A 14 -3.19 -27.16 4.41
CA ALA A 14 -3.79 -26.19 3.53
C ALA A 14 -3.33 -24.82 4.05
N SER A 15 -2.18 -24.34 3.58
CA SER A 15 -1.76 -22.97 3.78
C SER A 15 -2.76 -22.08 3.04
N THR A 16 -3.65 -21.44 3.77
CA THR A 16 -4.44 -20.33 3.25
C THR A 16 -3.44 -19.19 3.00
N VAL A 17 -3.07 -19.00 1.75
CA VAL A 17 -2.25 -17.88 1.33
C VAL A 17 -3.14 -16.64 1.42
N THR A 18 -2.89 -15.78 2.38
CA THR A 18 -3.49 -14.46 2.44
C THR A 18 -2.75 -13.54 1.47
N ALA A 19 -3.49 -12.64 0.82
CA ALA A 19 -3.04 -11.99 -0.40
C ALA A 19 -2.19 -10.72 -0.20
N PHE A 20 -1.55 -10.51 0.94
CA PHE A 20 -0.53 -9.48 1.03
C PHE A 20 0.71 -9.95 0.25
N VAL A 21 0.94 -9.39 -0.93
CA VAL A 21 2.12 -9.66 -1.75
C VAL A 21 2.81 -8.34 -2.07
N PRO A 22 3.64 -7.87 -1.18
CA PRO A 22 4.56 -6.81 -1.51
C PRO A 22 5.76 -7.41 -2.26
N TYR A 23 5.96 -7.03 -3.50
CA TYR A 23 7.11 -7.45 -4.28
C TYR A 23 8.26 -6.48 -4.03
N SER A 24 9.31 -6.90 -3.36
CA SER A 24 10.53 -6.10 -3.23
C SER A 24 11.47 -6.37 -4.40
N PHE A 25 11.74 -5.36 -5.20
CA PHE A 25 12.94 -5.34 -6.02
C PHE A 25 14.05 -4.69 -5.20
N ASN A 26 15.01 -5.48 -4.73
CA ASN A 26 16.23 -4.93 -4.15
C ASN A 26 17.07 -4.32 -5.28
N LEU A 27 16.97 -3.01 -5.47
CA LEU A 27 17.97 -2.23 -6.17
C LEU A 27 19.12 -1.95 -5.17
N GLU A 28 20.13 -2.81 -5.14
CA GLU A 28 21.40 -2.44 -4.54
C GLU A 28 22.04 -1.33 -5.38
N VAL A 29 21.85 -0.09 -5.01
CA VAL A 29 22.70 1.00 -5.46
C VAL A 29 23.98 0.92 -4.64
N LYS A 30 25.01 0.24 -5.15
CA LYS A 30 26.37 0.40 -4.63
C LYS A 30 26.86 1.79 -5.00
N THR A 31 26.85 2.70 -4.05
CA THR A 31 27.69 3.89 -4.11
C THR A 31 29.10 3.46 -3.76
N ASP A 32 30.02 3.60 -4.72
CA ASP A 32 31.44 3.42 -4.49
C ASP A 32 31.91 4.31 -3.36
N GLY A 33 32.72 3.70 -2.49
CA GLY A 33 33.12 4.21 -1.22
C GLY A 33 33.78 5.58 -1.22
N SER A 34 33.26 6.43 -0.41
CA SER A 34 34.06 7.23 0.51
C SER A 34 33.21 7.50 1.75
N ALA A 35 33.71 7.03 2.87
CA ALA A 35 33.10 7.25 4.16
C ALA A 35 33.13 8.75 4.49
N SER A 36 31.94 9.35 4.64
CA SER A 36 31.76 10.46 5.56
C SER A 36 30.44 10.24 6.29
N ASN A 37 30.55 9.97 7.58
CA ASN A 37 29.42 9.93 8.51
C ASN A 37 28.86 11.37 8.67
N ASP A 38 28.10 11.84 7.70
CA ASP A 38 27.28 13.01 7.86
C ASP A 38 25.83 12.60 7.82
N VAL A 39 25.29 12.39 9.01
CA VAL A 39 23.85 12.44 9.28
C VAL A 39 23.39 13.83 8.90
N VAL A 40 22.88 14.00 7.67
CA VAL A 40 22.26 15.25 7.25
C VAL A 40 20.94 15.37 8.00
N ARG A 41 21.03 15.86 9.23
CA ARG A 41 19.89 16.45 9.93
C ARG A 41 19.51 17.70 9.12
N ARG A 42 18.45 17.63 8.32
CA ARG A 42 17.83 18.85 7.78
C ARG A 42 17.16 19.57 8.93
N PHE A 43 17.95 20.33 9.67
CA PHE A 43 17.43 21.46 10.42
C PHE A 43 17.03 22.52 9.41
N VAL A 44 15.75 22.83 9.33
CA VAL A 44 15.30 24.11 8.80
C VAL A 44 15.85 25.14 9.79
N PRO A 45 16.79 25.99 9.42
CA PRO A 45 17.29 27.01 10.37
C PRO A 45 16.12 27.93 10.69
N TRP A 46 15.67 27.93 11.92
CA TRP A 46 14.85 28.97 12.48
C TRP A 46 15.72 30.24 12.42
N LYS A 47 15.38 31.17 11.58
CA LYS A 47 15.88 32.51 11.70
C LYS A 47 15.21 33.05 12.96
N LEU A 48 15.95 33.09 14.06
CA LEU A 48 15.56 33.85 15.22
C LEU A 48 15.37 35.30 14.72
N LEU A 49 14.14 35.77 14.85
CA LEU A 49 13.91 37.23 14.73
C LEU A 49 14.80 37.93 15.76
N PRO A 50 15.42 39.05 15.42
CA PRO A 50 16.22 39.80 16.38
C PRO A 50 15.35 40.15 17.58
N ASP A 51 15.93 40.02 18.75
CA ASP A 51 15.37 40.51 20.02
C ASP A 51 15.33 42.03 19.95
N ASP A 52 14.20 42.60 19.53
CA ASP A 52 13.97 44.04 19.58
C ASP A 52 13.54 44.43 20.99
N SER A 53 14.55 44.58 21.83
CA SER A 53 14.42 45.39 23.04
C SER A 53 14.67 46.87 22.69
N ASP A 54 13.75 47.50 21.97
CA ASP A 54 13.66 48.95 21.94
C ASP A 54 12.20 49.37 21.79
N ASN A 55 11.74 50.03 22.85
CA ASN A 55 10.45 50.67 22.98
C ASN A 55 10.24 51.73 21.88
N ASN A 56 9.32 51.45 20.94
CA ASN A 56 8.63 52.48 20.20
C ASN A 56 7.26 52.03 19.75
N PRO A 57 6.14 52.69 20.14
CA PRO A 57 4.81 52.31 19.72
C PRO A 57 4.57 52.78 18.27
N GLY A 58 4.84 51.94 17.30
CA GLY A 58 4.43 52.10 15.92
C GLY A 58 3.03 51.55 15.63
N PRO A 59 2.37 51.94 14.54
CA PRO A 59 0.93 51.75 14.33
C PRO A 59 0.55 50.29 14.16
N SER A 60 -0.61 49.92 14.76
CA SER A 60 -1.22 48.58 14.71
C SER A 60 -1.34 48.02 13.29
N SER A 61 -0.47 47.11 12.93
CA SER A 61 -0.70 46.21 11.79
C SER A 61 -1.64 45.10 12.21
N ASN A 62 -2.73 44.92 11.49
CA ASN A 62 -3.58 43.75 11.62
C ASN A 62 -2.77 42.51 11.26
N GLY A 63 -2.09 41.94 12.25
CA GLY A 63 -1.30 40.74 12.10
C GLY A 63 -2.22 39.56 11.86
N VAL A 64 -2.13 38.96 10.67
CA VAL A 64 -2.69 37.66 10.43
C VAL A 64 -1.92 36.67 11.30
N SER A 65 -2.58 36.15 12.36
CA SER A 65 -2.01 35.09 13.17
C SER A 65 -2.06 33.79 12.35
N LEU A 66 -0.88 33.30 11.91
CA LEU A 66 -0.76 32.01 11.29
C LEU A 66 -0.51 30.98 12.39
N THR A 67 -1.52 30.19 12.73
CA THR A 67 -1.38 29.06 13.64
C THR A 67 -0.98 27.84 12.81
N LEU A 68 0.26 27.36 12.99
CA LEU A 68 0.73 26.11 12.41
C LEU A 68 0.58 25.02 13.46
N ASP A 69 -0.29 24.05 13.21
CA ASP A 69 -0.36 22.83 14.01
C ASP A 69 0.86 21.95 13.73
N LEU A 70 1.83 21.97 14.64
CA LEU A 70 2.99 21.09 14.57
C LEU A 70 2.59 19.71 15.13
N LYS A 71 2.31 18.77 14.24
CA LYS A 71 2.17 17.37 14.63
C LYS A 71 3.55 16.74 14.82
N LYS A 72 3.84 16.25 16.01
CA LYS A 72 5.06 15.51 16.29
C LYS A 72 4.85 14.07 15.87
N PHE A 73 5.44 13.67 14.73
CA PHE A 73 5.51 12.27 14.35
C PHE A 73 6.73 11.63 15.02
N PRO A 74 6.62 10.44 15.62
CA PRO A 74 7.78 9.70 16.09
C PRO A 74 8.68 9.39 14.89
N VAL A 75 9.92 9.86 14.93
CA VAL A 75 10.94 9.46 13.96
C VAL A 75 11.46 8.11 14.41
N ARG A 76 11.20 7.07 13.66
CA ARG A 76 11.70 5.71 13.92
C ARG A 76 13.21 5.69 13.76
N ARG A 77 13.88 5.01 14.66
CA ARG A 77 15.34 5.12 14.80
C ARG A 77 16.14 4.69 13.57
N ASP A 78 15.65 3.76 12.75
CA ASP A 78 16.40 3.21 11.62
C ASP A 78 15.54 3.06 10.34
N ASN A 79 14.44 3.81 10.25
CA ASN A 79 13.53 3.73 9.13
C ASN A 79 14.01 4.64 7.99
N ASN A 80 14.63 4.04 6.96
CA ASN A 80 15.09 4.71 5.74
C ASN A 80 14.02 4.79 4.65
N TYR A 81 12.76 4.47 4.98
CA TYR A 81 11.69 4.46 4.01
C TYR A 81 11.28 5.88 3.61
N LYS A 82 11.06 6.08 2.31
CA LYS A 82 10.49 7.31 1.78
C LYS A 82 8.97 7.24 1.95
N VAL A 83 8.46 7.77 3.03
CA VAL A 83 7.02 7.79 3.29
C VAL A 83 6.45 9.12 2.81
N VAL A 84 5.34 9.06 2.09
CA VAL A 84 4.51 10.22 1.72
C VAL A 84 3.25 10.18 2.57
N LEU A 85 3.15 11.13 3.48
CA LEU A 85 1.99 11.26 4.35
C LEU A 85 0.85 11.93 3.59
N ALA A 86 -0.33 11.34 3.66
CA ALA A 86 -1.55 11.94 3.16
C ALA A 86 -2.00 13.09 4.08
N GLU A 87 -2.76 14.01 3.51
CA GLU A 87 -3.44 15.05 4.27
C GLU A 87 -4.51 14.42 5.17
N GLU A 88 -4.66 14.97 6.38
CA GLU A 88 -5.70 14.49 7.29
C GLU A 88 -7.08 14.77 6.72
N PRO A 89 -7.92 13.75 6.55
CA PRO A 89 -9.27 13.94 6.04
C PRO A 89 -10.13 14.78 7.01
N ILE A 90 -10.95 15.65 6.46
CA ILE A 90 -11.92 16.45 7.24
C ILE A 90 -13.26 15.73 7.40
N THR A 91 -13.49 14.68 6.61
CA THR A 91 -14.71 13.87 6.67
C THR A 91 -14.67 12.97 7.91
N PRO A 92 -15.75 12.91 8.70
CA PRO A 92 -15.82 12.00 9.85
C PRO A 92 -15.59 10.54 9.45
N ASN A 93 -15.11 9.74 10.38
CA ASN A 93 -14.83 8.32 10.20
C ASN A 93 -13.93 8.02 8.98
N THR A 94 -12.99 8.90 8.70
CA THR A 94 -12.08 8.75 7.58
C THR A 94 -10.63 8.74 8.06
N ALA A 95 -9.86 7.76 7.61
CA ALA A 95 -8.43 7.65 7.86
C ALA A 95 -7.63 8.13 6.65
N ALA A 96 -6.54 8.85 6.88
CA ALA A 96 -5.56 9.16 5.85
C ALA A 96 -4.85 7.88 5.39
N LEU A 97 -4.72 7.66 4.08
CA LEU A 97 -3.92 6.59 3.50
C LEU A 97 -2.58 7.14 3.06
N ASN A 98 -1.57 6.89 3.87
CA ASN A 98 -0.18 7.17 3.58
C ASN A 98 0.37 6.17 2.58
N GLN A 99 1.49 6.48 1.94
CA GLN A 99 2.15 5.59 1.00
C GLN A 99 3.68 5.56 1.20
N GLU A 100 4.32 4.51 0.76
CA GLU A 100 5.77 4.33 0.86
C GLU A 100 6.58 5.15 -0.17
N GLY A 101 5.93 5.94 -1.00
CA GLY A 101 6.56 6.87 -1.95
C GLY A 101 6.83 6.33 -3.35
N LEU A 102 6.60 5.04 -3.59
CA LEU A 102 6.64 4.39 -4.90
C LEU A 102 5.28 3.83 -5.34
N ASP A 103 4.24 4.10 -4.57
CA ASP A 103 2.84 3.68 -4.79
C ASP A 103 2.63 2.14 -4.78
N TYR A 104 3.47 1.40 -4.04
CA TYR A 104 3.37 -0.05 -3.89
C TYR A 104 2.82 -0.51 -2.54
N SER A 105 2.66 0.39 -1.58
CA SER A 105 2.11 0.06 -0.26
C SER A 105 1.40 1.26 0.34
N TYR A 106 0.17 1.03 0.80
CA TYR A 106 -0.68 2.02 1.43
C TYR A 106 -1.02 1.60 2.85
N PHE A 107 -0.98 2.55 3.77
CA PHE A 107 -1.19 2.27 5.18
C PHE A 107 -1.83 3.45 5.91
N ALA A 108 -2.49 3.14 7.01
CA ALA A 108 -3.05 4.14 7.92
C ALA A 108 -2.29 4.14 9.26
N THR A 109 -2.40 5.24 9.99
CA THR A 109 -1.94 5.30 11.38
C THR A 109 -3.06 4.81 12.29
N ILE A 110 -2.81 3.72 13.01
CA ILE A 110 -3.73 3.12 13.99
C ILE A 110 -3.16 3.32 15.37
N ARG A 111 -3.99 3.69 16.32
CA ARG A 111 -3.61 3.78 17.74
C ARG A 111 -3.97 2.47 18.43
N VAL A 112 -3.01 1.93 19.18
CA VAL A 112 -3.15 0.62 19.83
C VAL A 112 -2.90 0.74 21.32
N GLY A 113 -3.77 0.12 22.11
CA GLY A 113 -3.65 -0.01 23.55
C GLY A 113 -3.91 1.27 24.35
N SER A 114 -3.80 1.16 25.67
CA SER A 114 -4.17 2.22 26.63
C SER A 114 -3.30 3.47 26.61
N GLN A 115 -2.19 3.45 25.89
CA GLN A 115 -1.30 4.61 25.71
C GLN A 115 -1.36 5.20 24.30
N ASP A 116 -2.32 4.77 23.47
CA ASP A 116 -2.52 5.24 22.10
C ASP A 116 -1.25 5.16 21.24
N GLN A 117 -0.49 4.05 21.38
CA GLN A 117 0.70 3.87 20.58
C GLN A 117 0.35 3.85 19.09
N GLN A 118 0.99 4.73 18.32
CA GLN A 118 0.77 4.82 16.88
C GLN A 118 1.54 3.73 16.15
N MET A 119 0.81 2.94 15.36
CA MET A 119 1.35 1.88 14.51
C MET A 119 0.91 2.15 13.06
N TRP A 120 1.82 2.02 12.12
CA TRP A 120 1.48 2.09 10.69
C TRP A 120 1.04 0.72 10.23
N MET A 121 -0.19 0.61 9.78
CA MET A 121 -0.74 -0.69 9.39
C MET A 121 -1.34 -0.63 7.99
N VAL A 122 -1.06 -1.65 7.19
CA VAL A 122 -1.76 -1.86 5.91
C VAL A 122 -3.23 -2.14 6.21
N LEU A 123 -4.14 -1.52 5.45
CA LEU A 123 -5.56 -1.85 5.46
C LEU A 123 -5.80 -2.93 4.40
N ASP A 124 -5.92 -4.19 4.82
CA ASP A 124 -5.86 -5.37 3.96
C ASP A 124 -7.23 -6.03 3.79
N THR A 125 -7.88 -5.82 2.63
CA THR A 125 -9.15 -6.50 2.32
C THR A 125 -8.96 -7.94 1.84
N GLY A 126 -7.74 -8.35 1.49
CA GLY A 126 -7.40 -9.71 1.07
C GLY A 126 -7.35 -10.70 2.23
N GLY A 127 -7.13 -10.24 3.46
CA GLY A 127 -7.00 -11.07 4.65
C GLY A 127 -7.77 -10.57 5.87
N PRO A 128 -8.29 -11.46 6.73
CA PRO A 128 -9.03 -11.08 7.93
C PRO A 128 -8.15 -10.89 9.17
N ASN A 129 -6.88 -11.30 9.11
CA ASN A 129 -6.02 -11.38 10.28
C ASN A 129 -5.37 -10.02 10.60
N THR A 130 -5.65 -9.49 11.77
CA THR A 130 -5.02 -8.26 12.27
C THR A 130 -3.84 -8.63 13.14
N TRP A 131 -2.66 -8.04 12.90
CA TRP A 131 -1.48 -8.25 13.72
C TRP A 131 -0.52 -7.06 13.68
N VAL A 132 0.29 -6.94 14.72
CA VAL A 132 1.39 -5.97 14.84
C VAL A 132 2.68 -6.69 15.25
N PHE A 133 3.84 -6.08 15.02
CA PHE A 133 5.06 -6.58 15.62
C PHE A 133 4.99 -6.51 17.14
N GLY A 134 5.27 -7.62 17.79
CA GLY A 134 5.30 -7.71 19.26
C GLY A 134 6.62 -7.23 19.83
N SER A 135 6.62 -6.68 21.05
CA SER A 135 7.83 -6.23 21.75
C SER A 135 8.81 -7.37 22.05
N ASP A 136 8.33 -8.61 22.06
CA ASP A 136 9.15 -9.81 22.25
C ASP A 136 9.76 -10.34 20.94
N CYS A 137 9.51 -9.67 19.82
CA CYS A 137 10.04 -10.08 18.52
C CYS A 137 11.52 -9.68 18.40
N THR A 138 12.36 -10.67 18.08
CA THR A 138 13.81 -10.49 18.00
C THR A 138 14.37 -10.62 16.60
N THR A 139 13.53 -10.92 15.60
CA THR A 139 13.96 -11.02 14.19
C THR A 139 14.36 -9.65 13.64
N GLU A 140 15.18 -9.63 12.61
CA GLU A 140 15.70 -8.40 12.00
C GLU A 140 14.58 -7.49 11.50
N ALA A 141 13.53 -8.07 10.91
CA ALA A 141 12.34 -7.33 10.50
C ALA A 141 11.72 -6.53 11.66
N CYS A 142 11.62 -7.13 12.86
CA CYS A 142 11.03 -6.47 14.02
C CYS A 142 11.89 -5.32 14.56
N GLN A 143 13.21 -5.39 14.39
CA GLN A 143 14.12 -4.34 14.87
C GLN A 143 14.02 -3.04 14.08
N ARG A 144 13.46 -3.10 12.87
CA ARG A 144 13.29 -1.95 11.98
C ARG A 144 11.95 -1.25 12.14
N HIS A 145 11.02 -1.83 12.90
CA HIS A 145 9.63 -1.39 13.02
C HIS A 145 9.28 -1.02 14.46
N GLU A 146 8.19 -0.28 14.61
CA GLU A 146 7.60 -0.12 15.94
C GLU A 146 7.02 -1.46 16.40
N THR A 147 7.16 -1.73 17.69
CA THR A 147 6.68 -2.97 18.31
C THR A 147 5.74 -2.64 19.45
N PHE A 148 4.70 -3.45 19.64
CA PHE A 148 3.69 -3.27 20.67
C PHE A 148 3.74 -4.39 21.71
N GLY A 149 3.51 -4.06 23.00
CA GLY A 149 3.53 -5.03 24.07
C GLY A 149 3.10 -4.45 25.42
N GLU A 150 3.30 -5.22 26.51
CA GLU A 150 2.84 -4.87 27.86
C GLU A 150 3.39 -3.54 28.38
N ALA A 151 4.58 -3.13 27.95
CA ALA A 151 5.14 -1.83 28.30
C ALA A 151 4.39 -0.65 27.68
N ALA A 152 3.76 -0.87 26.51
CA ALA A 152 3.01 0.13 25.76
C ALA A 152 1.51 0.15 26.12
N SER A 153 1.01 -0.86 26.82
CA SER A 153 -0.39 -0.89 27.22
C SER A 153 -0.62 -1.66 28.50
N LYS A 154 -1.33 -1.03 29.43
CA LYS A 154 -1.75 -1.63 30.71
C LYS A 154 -3.02 -2.47 30.57
N THR A 155 -3.71 -2.38 29.44
CA THR A 155 -4.94 -3.12 29.15
C THR A 155 -4.71 -4.34 28.28
N LEU A 156 -3.49 -4.52 27.74
CA LEU A 156 -3.14 -5.68 26.94
C LEU A 156 -3.29 -6.98 27.76
N LYS A 157 -4.04 -7.92 27.18
CA LYS A 157 -4.21 -9.26 27.74
C LYS A 157 -3.65 -10.25 26.73
N LEU A 158 -2.50 -10.86 27.06
CA LEU A 158 -1.93 -11.93 26.27
C LEU A 158 -2.76 -13.21 26.40
N LEU A 159 -2.98 -13.91 25.31
CA LEU A 159 -3.68 -15.18 25.24
C LEU A 159 -2.67 -16.31 25.01
N PRO A 160 -2.87 -17.50 25.61
CA PRO A 160 -1.98 -18.66 25.40
C PRO A 160 -2.28 -19.36 24.07
N LEU A 161 -2.48 -18.58 23.00
CA LEU A 161 -2.82 -19.04 21.66
C LEU A 161 -1.76 -18.59 20.67
N ASN A 162 -1.12 -19.55 20.01
CA ASN A 162 -0.16 -19.28 18.95
C ASN A 162 -0.88 -19.15 17.60
N TRP A 163 -0.31 -18.36 16.73
CA TRP A 163 -0.78 -18.18 15.36
C TRP A 163 0.37 -18.11 14.37
N ALA A 164 0.09 -18.40 13.11
CA ALA A 164 0.98 -18.19 11.99
C ALA A 164 0.16 -17.85 10.75
N VAL A 165 0.66 -16.91 9.95
CA VAL A 165 0.05 -16.48 8.68
C VAL A 165 1.15 -16.43 7.63
N GLY A 166 0.91 -17.12 6.50
CA GLY A 166 1.75 -17.03 5.32
C GLY A 166 1.23 -15.99 4.36
N TYR A 167 2.13 -15.17 3.85
CA TYR A 167 1.91 -14.20 2.79
C TYR A 167 2.71 -14.61 1.55
N GLY A 168 2.41 -14.04 0.40
CA GLY A 168 3.17 -14.35 -0.82
C GLY A 168 4.67 -14.09 -0.69
N THR A 169 5.08 -13.23 0.24
CA THR A 169 6.46 -12.81 0.47
C THR A 169 7.07 -13.38 1.73
N GLY A 170 6.31 -14.02 2.63
CA GLY A 170 6.91 -14.50 3.86
C GLY A 170 5.92 -15.04 4.88
N LEU A 171 6.45 -15.40 6.04
CA LEU A 171 5.71 -15.95 7.16
C LEU A 171 5.82 -15.03 8.37
N VAL A 172 4.72 -14.84 9.07
CA VAL A 172 4.67 -14.18 10.38
C VAL A 172 4.01 -15.10 11.37
N SER A 173 4.55 -15.17 12.59
CA SER A 173 3.99 -16.00 13.65
C SER A 173 4.19 -15.36 15.02
N GLY A 174 3.32 -15.68 15.97
CA GLY A 174 3.39 -15.12 17.31
C GLY A 174 2.30 -15.64 18.24
N VAL A 175 1.87 -14.78 19.15
CA VAL A 175 0.78 -15.05 20.11
C VAL A 175 -0.35 -14.09 19.91
N LEU A 176 -1.57 -14.48 20.31
CA LEU A 176 -2.72 -13.58 20.31
C LEU A 176 -2.73 -12.72 21.57
N GLY A 177 -3.30 -11.53 21.45
CA GLY A 177 -3.59 -10.64 22.54
C GLY A 177 -4.90 -9.89 22.31
N THR A 178 -5.49 -9.36 23.36
CA THR A 178 -6.70 -8.52 23.28
C THR A 178 -6.39 -7.15 23.85
N ASP A 179 -6.70 -6.12 23.08
CA ASP A 179 -6.57 -4.72 23.48
C ASP A 179 -7.43 -3.81 22.58
N SER A 180 -7.39 -2.50 22.85
CA SER A 180 -8.07 -1.49 22.05
C SER A 180 -7.28 -1.15 20.78
N LEU A 181 -8.01 -0.99 19.68
CA LEU A 181 -7.53 -0.38 18.42
C LEU A 181 -8.42 0.80 18.07
N SER A 182 -7.81 1.92 17.70
CA SER A 182 -8.52 3.13 17.30
C SER A 182 -8.11 3.57 15.90
N LEU A 183 -9.08 3.65 14.99
CA LEU A 183 -8.89 4.07 13.60
C LEU A 183 -10.08 4.92 13.16
N ALA A 184 -9.82 6.10 12.57
CA ALA A 184 -10.86 6.97 12.00
C ALA A 184 -11.98 7.34 13.01
N GLY A 185 -11.67 7.41 14.29
CA GLY A 185 -12.64 7.66 15.36
C GLY A 185 -13.45 6.43 15.82
N LEU A 186 -13.15 5.27 15.26
CA LEU A 186 -13.71 3.98 15.68
C LEU A 186 -12.78 3.36 16.73
N ASP A 187 -13.28 3.18 17.95
CA ASP A 187 -12.56 2.53 19.03
C ASP A 187 -13.14 1.13 19.26
N VAL A 188 -12.35 0.11 19.01
CA VAL A 188 -12.75 -1.29 19.16
C VAL A 188 -11.83 -2.03 20.13
N ASN A 189 -12.41 -2.89 20.95
CA ASN A 189 -11.63 -3.86 21.71
C ASN A 189 -11.71 -5.20 20.99
N MET A 190 -10.55 -5.70 20.51
CA MET A 190 -10.51 -6.92 19.70
C MET A 190 -9.27 -7.76 20.00
N THR A 191 -9.32 -9.01 19.54
CA THR A 191 -8.17 -9.90 19.57
C THR A 191 -7.36 -9.74 18.29
N PHE A 192 -6.03 -9.61 18.42
CA PHE A 192 -5.10 -9.49 17.30
C PHE A 192 -3.79 -10.21 17.61
N GLY A 193 -2.97 -10.40 16.57
CA GLY A 193 -1.68 -11.07 16.68
C GLY A 193 -0.58 -10.11 17.16
N LEU A 194 0.25 -10.58 18.09
CA LEU A 194 1.55 -9.99 18.40
C LEU A 194 2.61 -10.90 17.80
N ALA A 195 3.26 -10.44 16.75
CA ALA A 195 4.28 -11.21 16.05
C ALA A 195 5.52 -11.37 16.91
N LYS A 196 6.03 -12.58 17.00
CA LYS A 196 7.32 -12.93 17.65
C LYS A 196 8.40 -13.29 16.64
N ASN A 197 7.98 -13.67 15.43
CA ASN A 197 8.85 -13.97 14.31
C ASN A 197 8.23 -13.43 13.03
N ALA A 198 9.04 -12.83 12.18
CA ALA A 198 8.67 -12.40 10.84
C ALA A 198 9.82 -12.66 9.87
N SER A 199 9.49 -13.01 8.62
CA SER A 199 10.48 -13.16 7.55
C SER A 199 11.16 -11.84 7.23
N THR A 200 12.38 -11.92 6.70
CA THR A 200 13.20 -10.76 6.30
C THR A 200 12.54 -9.88 5.23
N ASP A 201 11.62 -10.45 4.45
CA ASP A 201 10.86 -9.70 3.45
C ASP A 201 10.13 -8.49 4.04
N PHE A 202 9.68 -8.58 5.29
CA PHE A 202 9.01 -7.49 5.99
C PHE A 202 9.92 -6.29 6.32
N GLU A 203 11.24 -6.44 6.19
CA GLU A 203 12.18 -5.32 6.34
C GLU A 203 12.04 -4.27 5.24
N SER A 204 11.45 -4.64 4.12
CA SER A 204 11.32 -3.77 2.95
C SER A 204 10.14 -2.81 3.03
N TYR A 205 9.25 -2.95 4.02
CA TYR A 205 8.02 -2.16 4.13
C TYR A 205 8.05 -1.23 5.34
N PRO A 206 7.45 -0.03 5.24
CA PRO A 206 7.42 0.93 6.35
C PRO A 206 6.38 0.58 7.44
N VAL A 207 5.70 -0.56 7.32
CA VAL A 207 4.51 -0.87 8.13
C VAL A 207 4.83 -1.77 9.32
N ASP A 208 4.14 -1.52 10.43
CA ASP A 208 4.33 -2.20 11.71
C ASP A 208 3.40 -3.39 11.91
N GLY A 209 2.51 -3.59 10.95
CA GLY A 209 1.51 -4.64 10.99
C GLY A 209 0.47 -4.51 9.88
N ILE A 210 -0.55 -5.34 9.99
CA ILE A 210 -1.65 -5.42 9.04
C ILE A 210 -2.97 -5.35 9.81
N LEU A 211 -3.88 -4.48 9.39
CA LEU A 211 -5.28 -4.49 9.81
C LEU A 211 -6.09 -5.30 8.80
N GLY A 212 -6.47 -6.50 9.17
CA GLY A 212 -7.27 -7.38 8.32
C GLY A 212 -8.71 -6.88 8.18
N LEU A 213 -9.10 -6.59 6.93
CA LEU A 213 -10.44 -6.17 6.53
C LEU A 213 -11.14 -7.22 5.68
N GLY A 214 -10.55 -8.41 5.55
CA GLY A 214 -11.19 -9.57 4.96
C GLY A 214 -12.29 -10.11 5.88
N ARG A 215 -12.99 -11.13 5.39
CA ARG A 215 -14.10 -11.77 6.13
C ARG A 215 -13.54 -12.88 7.01
N SER A 216 -14.01 -12.96 8.29
CA SER A 216 -13.39 -13.80 9.34
C SER A 216 -13.44 -15.30 9.11
N ALA A 217 -14.34 -15.79 8.26
CA ALA A 217 -14.42 -17.20 7.98
C ALA A 217 -13.09 -17.85 7.48
N ASN A 218 -12.14 -17.03 7.03
CA ASN A 218 -10.77 -17.44 6.69
C ASN A 218 -9.73 -17.04 7.75
N SER A 219 -10.15 -16.59 8.94
CA SER A 219 -9.22 -16.17 9.98
C SER A 219 -8.45 -17.35 10.57
N ASN A 220 -7.14 -17.30 10.52
CA ASN A 220 -6.26 -18.25 11.22
C ASN A 220 -6.34 -18.07 12.76
N PHE A 221 -6.91 -16.96 13.21
CA PHE A 221 -7.04 -16.62 14.63
C PHE A 221 -8.33 -17.18 15.25
N ASN A 222 -9.31 -17.62 14.44
CA ASN A 222 -10.65 -17.95 14.90
C ASN A 222 -11.32 -16.83 15.72
N THR A 223 -11.06 -15.58 15.34
CA THR A 223 -11.59 -14.39 16.00
C THR A 223 -12.29 -13.51 14.97
N PRO A 224 -13.25 -12.67 15.38
CA PRO A 224 -13.87 -11.69 14.51
C PRO A 224 -12.82 -10.75 13.89
N SER A 225 -13.02 -10.37 12.62
CA SER A 225 -12.23 -9.32 11.97
C SER A 225 -12.56 -7.95 12.56
N PHE A 226 -11.77 -6.92 12.17
CA PHE A 226 -12.02 -5.54 12.62
C PHE A 226 -13.44 -5.10 12.29
N MET A 227 -13.91 -5.25 11.04
CA MET A 227 -15.24 -4.80 10.65
C MET A 227 -16.38 -5.61 11.28
N GLU A 228 -16.19 -6.89 11.55
CA GLU A 228 -17.17 -7.67 12.29
C GLU A 228 -17.26 -7.21 13.76
N THR A 229 -16.15 -6.81 14.36
CA THR A 229 -16.15 -6.23 15.69
C THR A 229 -16.84 -4.86 15.70
N VAL A 230 -16.58 -4.01 14.70
CA VAL A 230 -17.27 -2.73 14.50
C VAL A 230 -18.78 -2.94 14.36
N ALA A 231 -19.20 -3.92 13.55
CA ALA A 231 -20.61 -4.26 13.32
C ALA A 231 -21.29 -4.79 14.60
N ALA A 232 -20.62 -5.69 15.33
CA ALA A 232 -21.13 -6.24 16.58
C ALA A 232 -21.35 -5.15 17.66
N GLN A 233 -20.48 -4.14 17.68
CA GLN A 233 -20.57 -2.99 18.59
C GLN A 233 -21.50 -1.88 18.05
N ARG A 234 -22.01 -1.99 16.83
CA ARG A 234 -22.89 -1.01 16.17
C ARG A 234 -22.30 0.39 16.12
N LEU A 235 -21.01 0.49 15.81
CA LEU A 235 -20.29 1.75 15.77
C LEU A 235 -20.58 2.57 14.51
N LEU A 236 -21.04 1.93 13.44
CA LEU A 236 -21.36 2.55 12.17
C LEU A 236 -22.84 2.38 11.81
N LYS A 237 -23.36 3.31 11.01
CA LYS A 237 -24.72 3.25 10.47
C LYS A 237 -24.84 2.17 9.40
N SER A 238 -23.79 2.01 8.60
CA SER A 238 -23.67 0.98 7.55
C SER A 238 -22.26 0.38 7.62
N ASN A 239 -22.14 -0.93 7.48
CA ASN A 239 -20.84 -1.59 7.53
C ASN A 239 -20.21 -1.58 6.14
N ILE A 240 -19.75 -0.41 5.71
CA ILE A 240 -19.08 -0.19 4.43
C ILE A 240 -17.74 0.50 4.63
N ILE A 241 -16.81 0.25 3.72
CA ILE A 241 -15.55 0.99 3.65
C ILE A 241 -15.36 1.49 2.22
N GLY A 242 -15.13 2.80 2.06
CA GLY A 242 -14.76 3.41 0.80
C GLY A 242 -13.25 3.68 0.74
N PHE A 243 -12.58 3.32 -0.36
CA PHE A 243 -11.16 3.60 -0.58
C PHE A 243 -10.93 4.51 -1.77
N SER A 244 -10.02 5.46 -1.59
CA SER A 244 -9.47 6.32 -2.64
C SER A 244 -7.95 6.39 -2.48
N PHE A 245 -7.21 5.83 -3.42
CA PHE A 245 -5.74 5.78 -3.38
C PHE A 245 -5.14 6.97 -4.13
N SER A 246 -4.16 7.64 -3.53
CA SER A 246 -3.39 8.70 -4.20
C SER A 246 -2.20 8.12 -4.95
N ARG A 247 -1.73 8.83 -5.98
CA ARG A 247 -0.44 8.54 -6.63
C ARG A 247 0.56 9.63 -6.27
N ASN A 248 1.76 9.22 -5.89
CA ASN A 248 2.85 10.15 -5.63
C ASN A 248 3.23 10.94 -6.90
N GLU A 249 3.20 10.30 -8.06
CA GLU A 249 3.49 10.94 -9.34
C GLU A 249 2.54 12.12 -9.65
N ASP A 250 1.28 12.01 -9.25
CA ASP A 250 0.29 13.08 -9.43
C ASP A 250 0.46 14.22 -8.42
N GLY A 251 1.38 14.07 -7.45
CA GLY A 251 1.58 15.03 -6.35
C GLY A 251 0.40 15.10 -5.38
N ALA A 252 -0.56 14.22 -5.52
CA ALA A 252 -1.74 14.16 -4.67
C ALA A 252 -1.41 13.50 -3.32
N ARG A 253 -1.97 14.05 -2.24
CA ARG A 253 -1.87 13.50 -0.87
C ARG A 253 -3.25 13.27 -0.27
N ASP A 254 -4.19 12.90 -1.12
CA ASP A 254 -5.61 12.79 -0.80
C ASP A 254 -6.05 11.34 -0.55
N GLY A 255 -5.11 10.41 -0.40
CA GLY A 255 -5.43 9.02 -0.10
C GLY A 255 -6.27 8.89 1.17
N ALA A 256 -7.38 8.13 1.11
CA ALA A 256 -8.27 7.99 2.25
C ALA A 256 -9.05 6.67 2.24
N ALA A 257 -9.34 6.19 3.46
CA ALA A 257 -10.30 5.13 3.73
C ALA A 257 -11.40 5.68 4.63
N ASN A 258 -12.65 5.68 4.17
CA ASN A 258 -13.77 6.19 4.94
C ASN A 258 -14.74 5.06 5.32
N PHE A 259 -15.21 5.10 6.57
CA PHE A 259 -16.00 4.04 7.20
C PHE A 259 -17.43 4.52 7.44
N GLY A 260 -18.41 3.66 7.12
CA GLY A 260 -19.82 3.87 7.44
C GLY A 260 -20.63 4.64 6.41
N ASP A 261 -19.99 5.33 5.47
CA ASP A 261 -20.61 6.05 4.36
C ASP A 261 -19.65 6.15 3.19
N VAL A 262 -20.10 6.61 2.02
CA VAL A 262 -19.28 6.92 0.87
C VAL A 262 -18.90 8.40 0.84
N ASP A 263 -17.66 8.71 0.48
CA ASP A 263 -17.23 10.10 0.29
C ASP A 263 -17.46 10.53 -1.16
N THR A 264 -18.60 11.21 -1.39
CA THR A 264 -19.03 11.63 -2.74
C THR A 264 -18.11 12.66 -3.39
N THR A 265 -17.15 13.23 -2.65
CA THR A 265 -16.16 14.16 -3.21
C THR A 265 -15.02 13.44 -3.93
N ARG A 266 -14.88 12.12 -3.73
CA ARG A 266 -13.77 11.30 -4.20
C ARG A 266 -14.06 10.51 -5.48
N PHE A 267 -15.27 10.59 -5.99
CA PHE A 267 -15.65 9.90 -7.23
C PHE A 267 -16.63 10.73 -8.07
N THR A 268 -16.80 10.32 -9.32
CA THR A 268 -17.76 10.90 -10.26
C THR A 268 -18.65 9.81 -10.83
N GLY A 269 -19.89 10.17 -11.13
CA GLY A 269 -20.92 9.23 -11.60
C GLY A 269 -21.48 8.37 -10.48
N ASP A 270 -22.13 7.28 -10.85
CA ASP A 270 -22.75 6.34 -9.93
C ASP A 270 -21.78 5.25 -9.51
N ILE A 271 -21.92 4.75 -8.29
CA ILE A 271 -21.23 3.54 -7.84
C ILE A 271 -21.98 2.32 -8.35
N VAL A 272 -21.32 1.50 -9.17
CA VAL A 272 -21.92 0.26 -9.67
C VAL A 272 -21.41 -0.92 -8.84
N TYR A 273 -22.36 -1.64 -8.25
CA TYR A 273 -22.07 -2.73 -7.34
C TYR A 273 -22.12 -4.09 -8.04
N THR A 274 -21.16 -4.94 -7.70
CA THR A 274 -21.06 -6.34 -8.10
C THR A 274 -21.10 -7.22 -6.86
N ASN A 275 -22.01 -8.18 -6.82
CA ASN A 275 -22.13 -9.10 -5.68
C ASN A 275 -20.94 -10.05 -5.63
N THR A 276 -20.50 -10.42 -4.40
CA THR A 276 -19.46 -11.43 -4.23
C THR A 276 -19.97 -12.80 -4.67
N THR A 277 -19.06 -13.63 -5.18
CA THR A 277 -19.39 -14.98 -5.67
C THR A 277 -19.17 -16.03 -4.60
N GLY A 278 -20.09 -17.02 -4.55
CA GLY A 278 -19.98 -18.27 -3.78
C GLY A 278 -19.83 -18.03 -2.27
N ASP A 279 -19.46 -19.10 -1.57
CA ASP A 279 -19.09 -19.06 -0.14
C ASP A 279 -17.71 -18.44 0.08
N SER A 280 -17.25 -17.59 -0.86
CA SER A 280 -15.91 -17.02 -0.78
C SER A 280 -15.85 -16.09 0.40
N ASN A 281 -14.99 -16.44 1.32
CA ASN A 281 -14.63 -15.63 2.46
C ASN A 281 -13.75 -14.44 2.04
N ASN A 282 -13.44 -14.33 0.75
CA ASN A 282 -12.67 -13.24 0.14
C ASN A 282 -13.62 -12.29 -0.59
N TRP A 283 -13.17 -11.08 -0.81
CA TRP A 283 -13.83 -10.08 -1.63
C TRP A 283 -13.70 -10.42 -3.12
N ARG A 284 -14.30 -11.55 -3.53
CA ARG A 284 -14.25 -12.09 -4.89
C ARG A 284 -15.55 -11.84 -5.62
N ILE A 285 -15.44 -11.22 -6.81
CA ILE A 285 -16.55 -10.84 -7.68
C ILE A 285 -16.38 -11.44 -9.08
N PRO A 286 -17.49 -11.64 -9.86
CA PRO A 286 -17.40 -11.97 -11.26
C PRO A 286 -16.62 -10.92 -12.04
N LEU A 287 -15.79 -11.36 -12.98
CA LEU A 287 -15.07 -10.53 -13.95
C LEU A 287 -15.67 -10.80 -15.33
N ASP A 288 -16.16 -9.74 -16.00
CA ASP A 288 -16.79 -9.89 -17.31
C ASP A 288 -15.74 -10.14 -18.41
N ASP A 289 -14.76 -9.25 -18.53
CA ASP A 289 -13.65 -9.32 -19.50
C ASP A 289 -12.56 -8.30 -19.13
N ALA A 290 -11.50 -8.31 -19.90
CA ALA A 290 -10.50 -7.24 -19.96
C ALA A 290 -10.28 -6.83 -21.41
N SER A 291 -9.74 -5.63 -21.63
CA SER A 291 -9.39 -5.14 -22.94
C SER A 291 -8.14 -4.25 -22.90
N VAL A 292 -7.53 -4.05 -24.06
CA VAL A 292 -6.43 -3.09 -24.25
C VAL A 292 -6.80 -2.15 -25.39
N ASN A 293 -6.84 -0.86 -25.11
CA ASN A 293 -7.28 0.16 -26.07
C ASN A 293 -8.64 -0.19 -26.73
N GLY A 294 -9.57 -0.76 -25.95
CA GLY A 294 -10.89 -1.21 -26.43
C GLY A 294 -10.89 -2.54 -27.17
N THR A 295 -9.74 -3.18 -27.41
CA THR A 295 -9.66 -4.53 -28.00
C THR A 295 -9.91 -5.57 -26.92
N PRO A 296 -11.00 -6.37 -26.93
CA PRO A 296 -11.34 -7.30 -25.90
C PRO A 296 -10.40 -8.51 -25.86
N CYS A 297 -10.06 -8.97 -24.65
CA CYS A 297 -9.30 -10.20 -24.43
C CYS A 297 -10.15 -11.46 -24.62
N ARG A 298 -11.47 -11.34 -24.47
CA ARG A 298 -12.47 -12.41 -24.58
C ARG A 298 -12.33 -13.49 -23.51
N PHE A 299 -12.07 -13.06 -22.29
CA PHE A 299 -12.13 -13.95 -21.14
C PHE A 299 -13.57 -14.34 -20.83
N ALA A 300 -13.75 -15.51 -20.27
CA ALA A 300 -15.05 -16.01 -19.82
C ALA A 300 -14.90 -16.80 -18.52
N ASN A 301 -15.93 -16.74 -17.67
CA ASN A 301 -15.98 -17.46 -16.40
C ASN A 301 -14.84 -17.11 -15.44
N LYS A 302 -14.36 -15.86 -15.48
CA LYS A 302 -13.33 -15.37 -14.59
C LYS A 302 -13.96 -14.67 -13.38
N THR A 303 -13.20 -14.64 -12.31
CA THR A 303 -13.50 -13.86 -11.11
C THR A 303 -12.28 -13.09 -10.68
N ALA A 304 -12.45 -12.03 -9.89
CA ALA A 304 -11.35 -11.26 -9.34
C ALA A 304 -11.52 -11.11 -7.82
N VAL A 305 -10.46 -11.35 -7.07
CA VAL A 305 -10.32 -10.92 -5.67
C VAL A 305 -9.84 -9.47 -5.70
N ILE A 306 -10.53 -8.60 -4.97
CA ILE A 306 -10.20 -7.18 -4.85
C ILE A 306 -9.50 -6.97 -3.51
N ASP A 307 -8.23 -6.56 -3.57
CA ASP A 307 -7.34 -6.65 -2.43
C ASP A 307 -6.49 -5.38 -2.25
N THR A 308 -6.78 -4.63 -1.20
CA THR A 308 -6.06 -3.40 -0.83
C THR A 308 -4.71 -3.66 -0.15
N GLY A 309 -4.39 -4.90 0.17
CA GLY A 309 -3.12 -5.35 0.74
C GLY A 309 -2.11 -5.79 -0.33
N THR A 310 -2.49 -5.84 -1.60
CA THR A 310 -1.64 -6.27 -2.71
C THR A 310 -1.29 -5.11 -3.63
N SER A 311 0.00 -4.95 -3.95
CA SER A 311 0.48 -3.88 -4.85
C SER A 311 0.15 -4.13 -6.32
N TYR A 312 0.20 -5.38 -6.76
CA TYR A 312 0.18 -5.84 -8.16
C TYR A 312 -1.23 -6.24 -8.64
N ALA A 313 -1.38 -6.38 -9.96
CA ALA A 313 -2.44 -7.18 -10.53
C ALA A 313 -1.86 -8.56 -10.90
N MET A 314 -2.38 -9.63 -10.32
CA MET A 314 -1.91 -10.99 -10.51
C MET A 314 -2.95 -11.80 -11.27
N LEU A 315 -2.58 -12.25 -12.44
CA LEU A 315 -3.42 -13.01 -13.35
C LEU A 315 -2.84 -14.41 -13.54
N PRO A 316 -3.65 -15.41 -13.82
CA PRO A 316 -3.10 -16.67 -14.32
C PRO A 316 -2.16 -16.44 -15.50
N PRO A 317 -1.01 -17.13 -15.60
CA PRO A 317 0.00 -16.85 -16.63
C PRO A 317 -0.52 -16.84 -18.08
N LYS A 318 -1.53 -17.65 -18.36
CA LYS A 318 -2.19 -17.67 -19.68
C LYS A 318 -2.97 -16.38 -19.93
N ASP A 319 -3.72 -15.92 -18.94
CA ASP A 319 -4.53 -14.70 -19.05
C ASP A 319 -3.62 -13.47 -19.15
N ALA A 320 -2.57 -13.41 -18.31
CA ALA A 320 -1.56 -12.36 -18.37
C ALA A 320 -0.90 -12.30 -19.77
N THR A 321 -0.60 -13.46 -20.38
CA THR A 321 -0.04 -13.53 -21.72
C THR A 321 -1.02 -12.99 -22.77
N VAL A 322 -2.30 -13.37 -22.70
CA VAL A 322 -3.34 -12.87 -23.63
C VAL A 322 -3.44 -11.36 -23.56
N LEU A 323 -3.50 -10.79 -22.34
CA LEU A 323 -3.61 -9.36 -22.13
C LEU A 323 -2.37 -8.61 -22.65
N HIS A 324 -1.16 -9.09 -22.32
CA HIS A 324 0.08 -8.42 -22.74
C HIS A 324 0.31 -8.50 -24.25
N ASN A 325 -0.15 -9.55 -24.92
CA ASN A 325 -0.07 -9.65 -26.39
C ASN A 325 -0.85 -8.53 -27.12
N LEU A 326 -1.79 -7.87 -26.45
CA LEU A 326 -2.52 -6.71 -26.97
C LEU A 326 -1.81 -5.39 -26.67
N ILE A 327 -0.81 -5.36 -25.78
CA ILE A 327 -0.04 -4.15 -25.45
C ILE A 327 1.10 -4.01 -26.45
N PRO A 328 1.16 -2.93 -27.25
CA PRO A 328 2.22 -2.75 -28.25
C PRO A 328 3.61 -2.78 -27.61
N GLY A 329 4.49 -3.63 -28.14
CA GLY A 329 5.87 -3.76 -27.69
C GLY A 329 6.06 -4.53 -26.38
N ALA A 330 5.03 -5.14 -25.84
CA ALA A 330 5.15 -6.03 -24.70
C ALA A 330 5.89 -7.31 -25.10
N VAL A 331 6.77 -7.79 -24.22
CA VAL A 331 7.52 -9.03 -24.38
C VAL A 331 7.34 -9.91 -23.17
N THR A 332 6.96 -11.15 -23.41
CA THR A 332 6.85 -12.15 -22.35
C THR A 332 8.23 -12.63 -21.93
N THR A 333 8.47 -12.64 -20.63
CA THR A 333 9.65 -13.24 -20.00
C THR A 333 9.18 -14.38 -19.08
N SER A 334 10.05 -15.32 -18.74
CA SER A 334 9.76 -16.35 -17.72
C SER A 334 8.39 -17.06 -17.90
N GLN A 335 8.11 -17.61 -19.07
CA GLN A 335 6.95 -18.48 -19.33
C GLN A 335 5.58 -17.85 -18.97
N GLY A 336 5.42 -16.53 -19.18
CA GLY A 336 4.17 -15.84 -18.90
C GLY A 336 4.02 -15.38 -17.44
N GLN A 337 5.07 -15.45 -16.64
CA GLN A 337 5.06 -14.94 -15.28
C GLN A 337 5.40 -13.45 -15.22
N ASN A 338 6.38 -13.01 -16.01
CA ASN A 338 6.81 -11.62 -16.06
C ASN A 338 6.77 -11.09 -17.50
N PHE A 339 6.58 -9.79 -17.62
CA PHE A 339 6.49 -9.10 -18.90
C PHE A 339 7.32 -7.81 -18.85
N THR A 340 7.92 -7.48 -19.98
CA THR A 340 8.54 -6.16 -20.18
C THR A 340 7.72 -5.36 -21.19
N LEU A 341 7.72 -4.05 -21.01
CA LEU A 341 6.94 -3.08 -21.78
C LEU A 341 7.85 -1.92 -22.21
N PRO A 342 7.52 -1.20 -23.30
CA PRO A 342 8.11 0.11 -23.51
C PRO A 342 7.80 1.02 -22.31
N CYS A 343 8.82 1.69 -21.75
CA CYS A 343 8.63 2.59 -20.60
C CYS A 343 7.72 3.79 -20.90
N ASN A 344 7.54 4.12 -22.17
CA ASN A 344 6.62 5.15 -22.66
C ASN A 344 5.32 4.56 -23.22
N SER A 345 4.93 3.36 -22.79
CA SER A 345 3.64 2.76 -23.18
C SER A 345 2.48 3.68 -22.81
N THR A 346 1.56 3.88 -23.73
CA THR A 346 0.32 4.66 -23.53
C THR A 346 -0.92 3.79 -23.67
N ALA A 347 -0.76 2.48 -23.79
CA ALA A 347 -1.89 1.56 -23.92
C ALA A 347 -2.75 1.59 -22.67
N VAL A 348 -4.05 1.77 -22.82
CA VAL A 348 -5.01 1.74 -21.71
C VAL A 348 -5.49 0.31 -21.52
N VAL A 349 -5.16 -0.31 -20.40
CA VAL A 349 -5.72 -1.59 -19.97
C VAL A 349 -7.06 -1.31 -19.32
N GLN A 350 -8.06 -2.15 -19.56
CA GLN A 350 -9.39 -2.02 -18.98
C GLN A 350 -9.83 -3.35 -18.39
N VAL A 351 -10.53 -3.28 -17.27
CA VAL A 351 -11.16 -4.43 -16.60
C VAL A 351 -12.64 -4.14 -16.44
N SER A 352 -13.50 -5.12 -16.75
CA SER A 352 -14.96 -4.91 -16.78
C SER A 352 -15.66 -5.72 -15.70
N PHE A 353 -16.57 -5.03 -14.99
CA PHE A 353 -17.41 -5.61 -13.94
C PHE A 353 -18.85 -5.11 -14.13
N SER A 354 -19.83 -6.00 -14.08
CA SER A 354 -21.25 -5.68 -14.19
C SER A 354 -21.58 -4.79 -15.40
N GLY A 355 -20.93 -5.08 -16.54
CA GLY A 355 -21.14 -4.37 -17.80
C GLY A 355 -20.41 -3.04 -17.93
N LEU A 356 -19.66 -2.59 -16.92
CA LEU A 356 -18.86 -1.36 -16.98
C LEU A 356 -17.37 -1.67 -17.00
N SER A 357 -16.64 -0.89 -17.81
CA SER A 357 -15.19 -1.00 -17.95
C SER A 357 -14.49 0.10 -17.18
N TYR A 358 -13.49 -0.27 -16.40
CA TYR A 358 -12.63 0.62 -15.61
C TYR A 358 -11.21 0.60 -16.18
N ASN A 359 -10.65 1.78 -16.38
CA ASN A 359 -9.30 1.91 -16.94
C ASN A 359 -8.23 1.64 -15.88
N ILE A 360 -7.14 0.98 -16.28
CA ILE A 360 -5.88 0.94 -15.55
C ILE A 360 -4.89 1.81 -16.31
N SER A 361 -4.43 2.88 -15.68
CA SER A 361 -3.50 3.85 -16.27
C SER A 361 -2.14 3.22 -16.55
N PRO A 362 -1.45 3.58 -17.64
CA PRO A 362 -0.05 3.24 -17.83
C PRO A 362 0.86 3.63 -16.66
N LYS A 363 0.55 4.70 -15.94
CA LYS A 363 1.26 5.10 -14.71
C LYS A 363 1.27 4.01 -13.63
N ASP A 364 0.28 3.13 -13.63
CA ASP A 364 0.13 2.11 -12.59
C ASP A 364 0.68 0.74 -13.00
N TYR A 365 0.64 0.40 -14.31
CA TYR A 365 1.10 -0.92 -14.73
C TYR A 365 2.47 -0.92 -15.43
N VAL A 366 3.00 0.22 -15.85
CA VAL A 366 4.39 0.36 -16.31
C VAL A 366 5.27 0.59 -15.08
N GLY A 367 5.91 -0.45 -14.63
CA GLY A 367 6.73 -0.45 -13.43
C GLY A 367 8.18 -0.01 -13.67
N PRO A 368 9.13 -0.45 -12.82
CA PRO A 368 10.51 0.02 -12.84
C PRO A 368 11.25 -0.37 -14.13
N ALA A 369 12.27 0.45 -14.45
CA ALA A 369 13.13 0.21 -15.61
C ALA A 369 13.91 -1.12 -15.47
N TYR A 370 13.94 -1.88 -16.55
CA TYR A 370 14.68 -3.13 -16.70
C TYR A 370 15.44 -3.15 -18.04
N GLY A 371 16.69 -2.78 -18.01
CA GLY A 371 17.49 -2.56 -19.23
C GLY A 371 16.92 -1.41 -20.07
N SER A 372 16.56 -1.67 -21.32
CA SER A 372 15.95 -0.69 -22.24
C SER A 372 14.42 -0.68 -22.19
N ALA A 373 13.80 -1.48 -21.34
CA ALA A 373 12.36 -1.61 -21.16
C ALA A 373 11.96 -1.37 -19.72
N CYS A 374 10.67 -1.46 -19.41
CA CYS A 374 10.13 -1.43 -18.06
C CYS A 374 9.41 -2.75 -17.74
N LEU A 375 9.40 -3.16 -16.47
CA LEU A 375 8.65 -4.32 -16.03
C LEU A 375 7.16 -3.96 -15.97
N SER A 376 6.30 -4.93 -16.27
CA SER A 376 4.89 -4.80 -16.00
C SER A 376 4.59 -5.13 -14.53
N THR A 377 3.72 -4.36 -13.89
CA THR A 377 3.14 -4.68 -12.57
C THR A 377 1.86 -5.50 -12.69
N ILE A 378 1.44 -5.83 -13.91
CA ILE A 378 0.47 -6.89 -14.17
C ILE A 378 1.28 -8.16 -14.43
N VAL A 379 1.22 -9.12 -13.51
CA VAL A 379 2.09 -10.31 -13.53
C VAL A 379 1.30 -11.60 -13.70
N GLY A 380 1.96 -12.62 -14.22
CA GLY A 380 1.38 -13.95 -14.42
C GLY A 380 1.59 -14.85 -13.21
N GLN A 381 0.67 -14.81 -12.26
CA GLN A 381 0.71 -15.64 -11.06
C GLN A 381 -0.71 -16.10 -10.65
N ALA A 382 -0.94 -17.40 -10.61
CA ALA A 382 -2.23 -17.99 -10.22
C ALA A 382 -2.23 -18.32 -8.72
N LEU A 383 -2.60 -17.37 -7.86
CA LEU A 383 -2.65 -17.59 -6.41
C LEU A 383 -3.89 -18.37 -5.98
N TYR A 384 -5.00 -18.19 -6.67
CA TYR A 384 -6.30 -18.79 -6.35
C TYR A 384 -6.79 -19.72 -7.47
N GLY A 385 -5.87 -20.22 -8.32
CA GLY A 385 -6.19 -21.07 -9.46
C GLY A 385 -6.39 -20.32 -10.77
N ASP A 386 -6.63 -21.08 -11.86
CA ASP A 386 -6.58 -20.55 -13.23
C ASP A 386 -7.76 -19.64 -13.63
N GLU A 387 -8.81 -19.56 -12.81
CA GLU A 387 -10.01 -18.78 -13.10
C GLU A 387 -10.12 -17.52 -12.22
N VAL A 388 -9.12 -17.27 -11.37
CA VAL A 388 -9.20 -16.20 -10.38
C VAL A 388 -8.04 -15.23 -10.54
N TRP A 389 -8.37 -13.97 -10.76
CA TRP A 389 -7.43 -12.85 -10.73
C TRP A 389 -7.34 -12.27 -9.32
N LEU A 390 -6.25 -11.61 -9.03
CA LEU A 390 -6.11 -10.77 -7.86
C LEU A 390 -5.78 -9.36 -8.34
N LEU A 391 -6.63 -8.41 -7.99
CA LEU A 391 -6.50 -7.01 -8.39
C LEU A 391 -6.21 -6.15 -7.17
N GLY A 392 -4.97 -5.69 -7.07
CA GLY A 392 -4.48 -4.83 -6.01
C GLY A 392 -4.40 -3.37 -6.42
N ASP A 393 -3.44 -2.65 -5.85
CA ASP A 393 -3.27 -1.20 -6.00
C ASP A 393 -3.14 -0.74 -7.47
N VAL A 394 -2.56 -1.57 -8.34
CA VAL A 394 -2.49 -1.32 -9.79
C VAL A 394 -3.87 -1.01 -10.37
N PHE A 395 -4.90 -1.72 -9.93
CA PHE A 395 -6.29 -1.45 -10.32
C PHE A 395 -6.93 -0.39 -9.41
N LEU A 396 -6.77 -0.52 -8.11
CA LEU A 396 -7.49 0.27 -7.11
C LEU A 396 -7.15 1.77 -7.15
N LYS A 397 -5.95 2.14 -7.59
CA LYS A 397 -5.56 3.55 -7.81
C LYS A 397 -6.40 4.26 -8.87
N ASN A 398 -7.13 3.52 -9.71
CA ASN A 398 -7.90 4.08 -10.82
C ASN A 398 -9.38 4.26 -10.52
N VAL A 399 -9.85 3.71 -9.40
CA VAL A 399 -11.26 3.70 -9.01
C VAL A 399 -11.44 4.21 -7.58
N TYR A 400 -12.63 4.69 -7.28
CA TYR A 400 -13.15 4.71 -5.92
C TYR A 400 -13.82 3.36 -5.69
N SER A 401 -13.40 2.62 -4.67
CA SER A 401 -13.94 1.30 -4.37
C SER A 401 -14.68 1.28 -3.05
N VAL A 402 -15.80 0.56 -2.98
CA VAL A 402 -16.64 0.41 -1.78
C VAL A 402 -16.84 -1.05 -1.47
N PHE A 403 -16.39 -1.46 -0.28
CA PHE A 403 -16.60 -2.80 0.26
C PHE A 403 -17.81 -2.77 1.18
N ASP A 404 -18.90 -3.40 0.74
CA ASP A 404 -20.20 -3.40 1.42
C ASP A 404 -20.37 -4.75 2.15
N TYR A 405 -20.09 -4.74 3.46
CA TYR A 405 -20.18 -5.93 4.31
C TYR A 405 -21.63 -6.34 4.59
N ASP A 406 -22.56 -5.37 4.63
CA ASP A 406 -23.95 -5.64 4.91
C ASP A 406 -24.63 -6.39 3.74
N ASN A 407 -24.27 -6.03 2.50
CA ASN A 407 -24.87 -6.59 1.30
C ASN A 407 -23.95 -7.55 0.52
N HIS A 408 -22.76 -7.82 1.04
CA HIS A 408 -21.78 -8.73 0.42
C HIS A 408 -21.50 -8.42 -1.05
N ARG A 409 -21.10 -7.16 -1.34
CA ARG A 409 -20.84 -6.66 -2.68
C ARG A 409 -19.71 -5.64 -2.68
N ILE A 410 -19.12 -5.43 -3.84
CA ILE A 410 -18.11 -4.38 -4.06
C ILE A 410 -18.66 -3.41 -5.08
N GLY A 411 -18.54 -2.11 -4.79
CA GLY A 411 -18.90 -1.03 -5.70
C GLY A 411 -17.67 -0.34 -6.28
N PHE A 412 -17.75 0.04 -7.54
CA PHE A 412 -16.72 0.87 -8.18
C PHE A 412 -17.36 2.11 -8.82
N ALA A 413 -16.63 3.23 -8.74
CA ALA A 413 -16.91 4.45 -9.48
C ALA A 413 -15.61 5.04 -10.01
N ASN A 414 -15.70 5.95 -10.98
CA ASN A 414 -14.51 6.66 -11.47
C ASN A 414 -13.98 7.58 -10.37
N ARG A 415 -12.71 7.42 -10.02
CA ARG A 415 -12.05 8.28 -9.05
C ARG A 415 -12.06 9.73 -9.53
N SER A 416 -12.45 10.67 -8.65
CA SER A 416 -12.28 12.10 -8.90
C SER A 416 -10.80 12.41 -8.97
N VAL A 417 -10.36 13.11 -10.00
CA VAL A 417 -9.04 13.74 -9.99
C VAL A 417 -9.15 14.94 -9.05
N PRO A 418 -8.26 15.08 -8.04
CA PRO A 418 -8.26 16.27 -7.21
C PRO A 418 -8.14 17.50 -8.11
N ILE A 419 -9.05 18.45 -7.94
CA ILE A 419 -8.84 19.77 -8.50
C ILE A 419 -7.67 20.35 -7.69
N THR A 420 -6.45 20.16 -8.17
CA THR A 420 -5.32 20.94 -7.66
C THR A 420 -5.70 22.38 -7.90
N SER A 421 -6.11 23.08 -6.84
CA SER A 421 -6.28 24.53 -6.92
C SER A 421 -4.98 25.07 -7.48
N PRO A 422 -4.98 25.78 -8.60
CA PRO A 422 -3.76 26.36 -9.12
C PRO A 422 -3.17 27.16 -7.97
N THR A 423 -1.99 26.79 -7.51
CA THR A 423 -1.19 27.58 -6.57
C THR A 423 -1.34 29.01 -7.05
N ALA A 424 -1.97 29.87 -6.23
CA ALA A 424 -2.21 31.26 -6.59
C ALA A 424 -0.87 31.77 -7.11
N ALA A 425 -0.84 32.08 -8.41
CA ALA A 425 0.34 32.66 -9.03
C ALA A 425 0.69 33.86 -8.14
N VAL A 426 1.84 33.78 -7.50
CA VAL A 426 2.38 34.90 -6.74
C VAL A 426 2.42 36.04 -7.74
N ALA A 427 1.45 36.95 -7.61
CA ALA A 427 1.42 38.15 -8.41
C ALA A 427 2.73 38.91 -8.09
N THR A 428 3.64 38.86 -9.03
CA THR A 428 4.86 39.69 -8.99
C THR A 428 4.37 41.14 -8.90
N PRO A 429 4.73 41.91 -7.86
CA PRO A 429 4.35 43.32 -7.82
C PRO A 429 4.99 43.99 -9.00
N ALA A 430 4.19 44.68 -9.81
CA ALA A 430 4.66 45.53 -10.88
C ALA A 430 5.58 46.58 -10.29
N ASN A 431 6.85 46.55 -10.68
CA ASN A 431 7.85 47.51 -10.29
C ASN A 431 7.62 48.80 -11.10
N PRO A 432 7.50 49.99 -10.48
CA PRO A 432 7.41 51.24 -11.23
C PRO A 432 8.80 51.54 -11.83
N SER A 433 8.79 51.93 -13.09
CA SER A 433 9.96 52.38 -13.85
C SER A 433 10.76 53.45 -13.10
N ALA A 434 12.05 53.20 -12.93
CA ALA A 434 13.04 54.25 -12.67
C ALA A 434 14.21 54.06 -13.64
N THR A 435 14.53 55.12 -14.29
CA THR A 435 15.52 55.38 -15.32
C THR A 435 16.96 55.29 -14.81
N ASP A 436 17.83 54.81 -15.71
CA ASP A 436 19.25 55.08 -15.90
C ASP A 436 20.29 54.93 -14.78
N GLY A 437 21.28 54.08 -15.05
CA GLY A 437 22.58 54.11 -14.38
C GLY A 437 23.46 52.86 -14.63
N ALA A 438 24.39 53.08 -15.52
CA ALA A 438 25.51 52.26 -15.99
C ALA A 438 26.14 51.17 -15.10
N GLY A 439 26.39 49.99 -15.67
CA GLY A 439 27.72 49.33 -15.65
C GLY A 439 28.03 48.37 -14.51
N SER A 440 27.97 47.07 -14.80
CA SER A 440 29.09 46.11 -14.63
C SER A 440 28.65 44.68 -14.94
N THR A 441 29.28 44.15 -15.96
CA THR A 441 29.21 42.72 -16.37
C THR A 441 29.93 41.86 -15.35
N LEU A 442 29.21 40.85 -14.82
CA LEU A 442 29.81 39.65 -14.23
C LEU A 442 29.20 38.42 -14.92
N THR A 443 29.94 37.87 -15.87
CA THR A 443 29.74 36.59 -16.47
C THR A 443 30.16 35.49 -15.49
N GLY A 444 29.19 34.76 -14.94
CA GLY A 444 29.42 33.55 -14.17
C GLY A 444 28.89 32.35 -14.96
N SER A 445 29.78 31.61 -15.60
CA SER A 445 29.46 30.36 -16.29
C SER A 445 29.17 29.26 -15.28
N ILE A 446 27.98 28.70 -15.32
CA ILE A 446 27.66 27.46 -14.58
C ILE A 446 28.02 26.29 -15.48
N ALA A 447 29.06 25.56 -15.12
CA ALA A 447 29.42 24.30 -15.75
C ALA A 447 28.47 23.18 -15.27
N VAL A 448 27.70 22.63 -16.21
CA VAL A 448 26.93 21.42 -15.96
C VAL A 448 27.85 20.23 -16.18
N HIS A 449 28.20 19.54 -15.11
CA HIS A 449 28.88 18.26 -15.21
C HIS A 449 27.84 17.15 -15.41
N THR A 450 27.80 16.61 -16.63
CA THR A 450 27.13 15.35 -16.92
C THR A 450 28.05 14.19 -16.54
N GLY A 451 27.81 13.59 -15.38
CA GLY A 451 28.46 12.36 -14.95
C GLY A 451 27.72 11.15 -15.53
N SER A 452 28.32 10.47 -16.49
CA SER A 452 27.83 9.17 -16.98
C SER A 452 28.14 8.11 -15.92
N ALA A 453 27.11 7.56 -15.27
CA ALA A 453 27.22 6.39 -14.45
C ALA A 453 26.98 5.14 -15.28
N SER A 454 28.01 4.33 -15.49
CA SER A 454 27.91 3.02 -16.10
C SER A 454 27.34 2.00 -15.09
N ILE A 455 26.17 1.46 -15.40
CA ILE A 455 25.51 0.41 -14.61
C ILE A 455 26.12 -0.94 -14.99
N VAL A 456 26.81 -1.57 -14.04
CA VAL A 456 27.23 -2.97 -14.14
C VAL A 456 26.18 -3.83 -13.43
N SER A 457 25.32 -4.49 -14.21
CA SER A 457 24.38 -5.47 -13.68
C SER A 457 25.11 -6.78 -13.35
N ARG A 458 25.12 -7.19 -12.10
CA ARG A 458 25.42 -8.56 -11.69
C ARG A 458 24.14 -9.30 -11.42
N PHE A 459 23.87 -10.31 -12.23
CA PHE A 459 22.84 -11.31 -11.99
C PHE A 459 23.19 -12.12 -10.75
N VAL A 460 22.36 -12.07 -9.73
CA VAL A 460 22.37 -13.05 -8.65
C VAL A 460 21.34 -14.12 -9.05
N HIS A 461 21.82 -15.29 -9.40
CA HIS A 461 21.01 -16.50 -9.54
C HIS A 461 20.50 -16.91 -8.17
N TRP A 462 19.20 -16.87 -7.98
CA TRP A 462 18.57 -17.41 -6.81
C TRP A 462 18.24 -18.88 -7.04
N PRO A 463 18.59 -19.78 -6.10
CA PRO A 463 18.29 -21.21 -6.19
C PRO A 463 16.92 -21.51 -5.58
N PHE A 464 15.84 -21.10 -6.22
CA PHE A 464 14.47 -21.48 -5.81
C PHE A 464 13.79 -22.48 -6.76
N VAL A 465 14.55 -23.28 -7.51
CA VAL A 465 14.01 -24.31 -8.42
C VAL A 465 14.40 -25.73 -7.99
N SER A 466 14.81 -25.99 -6.76
CA SER A 466 15.24 -27.34 -6.38
C SER A 466 14.50 -27.99 -5.21
N ALA A 467 13.36 -27.47 -4.79
CA ALA A 467 12.59 -28.10 -3.69
C ALA A 467 11.23 -28.69 -4.11
N LEU A 468 10.88 -28.73 -5.39
CA LEU A 468 9.59 -29.30 -5.85
C LEU A 468 9.73 -30.47 -6.83
N LEU A 469 10.85 -31.18 -6.82
CA LEU A 469 11.05 -32.35 -7.72
C LEU A 469 11.51 -33.59 -6.97
N CYS A 470 11.04 -33.83 -5.76
CA CYS A 470 11.33 -35.07 -5.02
C CYS A 470 10.11 -35.63 -4.30
N MET A 471 8.94 -35.68 -4.94
CA MET A 471 7.79 -36.48 -4.46
C MET A 471 6.89 -36.95 -5.61
N VAL A 472 7.48 -37.61 -6.59
CA VAL A 472 6.76 -38.58 -7.40
C VAL A 472 7.82 -39.60 -7.79
N LEU A 473 7.87 -40.70 -7.03
CA LEU A 473 8.32 -42.04 -7.38
C LEU A 473 8.64 -42.81 -6.09
N VAL A 474 7.64 -43.43 -5.50
CA VAL A 474 7.53 -44.85 -5.16
C VAL A 474 6.08 -45.14 -4.80
#